data_b84e16e725259476dcf147a385c12f6c
#
_entry.id   b84e16e725259476dcf147a385c12f6c
#
_cell.length_a   1.000
_cell.length_b   1.000
_cell.length_c   1.000
_cell.angle_alpha   90.00
_cell.angle_beta   90.00
_cell.angle_gamma   90.00
#
_symmetry.space_group_name_H-M   'P 1'
#
loop_
_entity.id
_entity.type
_entity.pdbx_description
1 polymer ?
#
loop_
_entity_poly.entity_id
_entity_poly.type
_entity_poly.pdbx_seq_one_letter_code
_entity_poly.pdbx_strand_id
1 'polypeptide(L)'
;MEFIRSKLEILSKLLISLVIFSSSGWAWSTDLVAHKAFYSIRLGTVSEGSDFIDAKGNVSQVIELTCNGWTMSQKLHLSLTTSDGDEVVQNLRFTGWESADGSRYNFFASN
;
A
#
# COMPACT_ATOMS: atom_id res chain seq x y z
N MET A 1 -5.30 -46.06 -37.05
CA MET A 1 -5.47 -44.61 -37.28
C MET A 1 -6.04 -43.85 -36.10
N GLU A 2 -6.93 -44.39 -35.30
CA GLU A 2 -7.46 -43.71 -34.11
C GLU A 2 -6.40 -43.48 -33.01
N PHE A 3 -5.48 -44.38 -32.85
CA PHE A 3 -4.39 -44.29 -31.86
C PHE A 3 -3.45 -43.09 -32.09
N ILE A 4 -3.19 -42.74 -33.36
CA ILE A 4 -2.35 -41.60 -33.75
C ILE A 4 -3.07 -40.27 -33.54
N ARG A 5 -4.36 -40.24 -33.82
CA ARG A 5 -5.22 -39.05 -33.57
C ARG A 5 -5.28 -38.69 -32.06
N SER A 6 -5.47 -39.69 -31.23
CA SER A 6 -5.53 -39.51 -29.78
C SER A 6 -4.22 -38.98 -29.22
N LYS A 7 -3.08 -39.48 -29.68
CA LYS A 7 -1.75 -38.94 -29.28
C LYS A 7 -1.50 -37.54 -29.78
N LEU A 8 -1.97 -37.20 -30.97
CA LEU A 8 -1.82 -35.85 -31.52
C LEU A 8 -2.65 -34.82 -30.75
N GLU A 9 -3.87 -35.17 -30.31
CA GLU A 9 -4.72 -34.32 -29.49
C GLU A 9 -4.12 -34.10 -28.08
N ILE A 10 -3.55 -35.13 -27.48
CA ILE A 10 -2.87 -35.01 -26.17
C ILE A 10 -1.63 -34.15 -26.29
N LEU A 11 -0.83 -34.30 -27.34
CA LEU A 11 0.34 -33.46 -27.59
C LEU A 11 -0.03 -31.99 -27.81
N SER A 12 -1.10 -31.73 -28.58
CA SER A 12 -1.56 -30.35 -28.81
C SER A 12 -2.07 -29.68 -27.54
N LYS A 13 -2.80 -30.40 -26.69
CA LYS A 13 -3.28 -29.90 -25.39
C LYS A 13 -2.12 -29.64 -24.41
N LEU A 14 -1.10 -30.51 -24.43
CA LEU A 14 0.12 -30.34 -23.64
C LEU A 14 0.94 -29.12 -24.10
N LEU A 15 1.04 -28.89 -25.41
CA LEU A 15 1.71 -27.70 -25.96
C LEU A 15 0.99 -26.41 -25.62
N ILE A 16 -0.33 -26.39 -25.69
CA ILE A 16 -1.17 -25.22 -25.33
C ILE A 16 -1.06 -24.93 -23.83
N SER A 17 -1.02 -25.97 -22.99
CA SER A 17 -0.85 -25.81 -21.54
C SER A 17 0.53 -25.24 -21.20
N LEU A 18 1.58 -25.59 -21.91
CA LEU A 18 2.94 -25.10 -21.70
C LEU A 18 3.09 -23.61 -22.08
N VAL A 19 2.37 -23.17 -23.13
CA VAL A 19 2.39 -21.78 -23.59
C VAL A 19 1.66 -20.84 -22.61
N ILE A 20 0.64 -21.33 -21.91
CA ILE A 20 -0.09 -20.54 -20.91
C ILE A 20 0.76 -20.33 -19.64
N PHE A 21 1.64 -21.27 -19.30
CA PHE A 21 2.55 -21.16 -18.14
C PHE A 21 3.74 -20.22 -18.37
N SER A 22 4.09 -19.90 -19.60
CA SER A 22 5.20 -18.99 -19.93
C SER A 22 4.81 -17.50 -19.97
N SER A 23 3.55 -17.15 -19.78
CA SER A 23 3.10 -15.78 -19.54
C SER A 23 3.25 -15.40 -18.05
N SER A 24 4.43 -15.68 -17.48
CA SER A 24 4.86 -15.06 -16.23
C SER A 24 4.87 -13.55 -16.47
N GLY A 25 3.81 -12.90 -16.03
CA GLY A 25 3.68 -11.46 -16.14
C GLY A 25 4.95 -10.82 -15.60
N TRP A 26 5.55 -9.99 -16.41
CA TRP A 26 6.61 -9.13 -15.98
C TRP A 26 6.03 -8.26 -14.87
N ALA A 27 6.36 -8.60 -13.63
CA ALA A 27 6.07 -7.74 -12.51
C ALA A 27 6.85 -6.45 -12.75
N TRP A 28 6.15 -5.41 -13.17
CA TRP A 28 6.72 -4.09 -13.25
C TRP A 28 7.00 -3.68 -11.81
N SER A 29 8.26 -3.73 -11.43
CA SER A 29 8.71 -3.10 -10.21
C SER A 29 8.43 -1.60 -10.37
N THR A 30 7.45 -1.08 -9.67
CA THR A 30 7.28 0.37 -9.55
C THR A 30 8.38 0.86 -8.63
N ASP A 31 9.38 1.52 -9.19
CA ASP A 31 10.41 2.17 -8.38
C ASP A 31 9.76 3.21 -7.47
N LEU A 32 10.08 3.16 -6.18
CA LEU A 32 9.72 4.20 -5.24
C LEU A 32 10.41 5.51 -5.67
N VAL A 33 9.68 6.61 -5.59
CA VAL A 33 10.22 7.93 -5.89
C VAL A 33 10.37 8.71 -4.59
N ALA A 34 11.57 9.24 -4.35
CA ALA A 34 11.81 10.13 -3.22
C ALA A 34 10.93 11.39 -3.35
N HIS A 35 10.12 11.66 -2.34
CA HIS A 35 9.20 12.80 -2.35
C HIS A 35 8.80 13.23 -0.94
N LYS A 36 8.27 14.45 -0.86
CA LYS A 36 7.58 14.99 0.31
C LYS A 36 6.14 15.31 -0.06
N ALA A 37 5.21 14.88 0.77
CA ALA A 37 3.79 15.12 0.56
C ALA A 37 3.12 15.65 1.82
N PHE A 38 2.15 16.53 1.65
CA PHE A 38 1.30 17.06 2.70
C PHE A 38 -0.16 16.88 2.31
N TYR A 39 -0.93 16.32 3.22
CA TYR A 39 -2.36 16.08 3.02
C TYR A 39 -3.14 16.78 4.11
N SER A 40 -4.23 17.43 3.74
CA SER A 40 -5.26 17.89 4.66
C SER A 40 -6.34 16.83 4.80
N ILE A 41 -6.73 16.55 6.04
CA ILE A 41 -7.84 15.66 6.36
C ILE A 41 -9.01 16.52 6.79
N ARG A 42 -10.18 16.22 6.25
CA ARG A 42 -11.47 16.83 6.65
C ARG A 42 -12.53 15.76 6.67
N LEU A 43 -13.47 15.91 7.56
CA LEU A 43 -14.63 15.05 7.59
C LEU A 43 -15.43 15.19 6.29
N GLY A 44 -15.83 14.07 5.71
CA GLY A 44 -16.76 14.04 4.59
C GLY A 44 -18.21 14.03 5.07
N THR A 45 -18.98 13.03 4.66
CA THR A 45 -20.36 12.85 5.08
C THR A 45 -20.41 12.17 6.44
N VAL A 46 -21.22 12.69 7.35
CA VAL A 46 -21.48 12.11 8.68
C VAL A 46 -22.80 11.35 8.63
N SER A 47 -22.80 10.11 9.13
CA SER A 47 -24.03 9.33 9.30
C SER A 47 -24.78 9.79 10.55
N GLU A 48 -26.10 9.69 10.52
CA GLU A 48 -26.92 9.94 11.73
C GLU A 48 -26.50 8.97 12.84
N GLY A 49 -26.38 9.49 14.06
CA GLY A 49 -25.96 8.73 15.25
C GLY A 49 -24.44 8.48 15.34
N SER A 50 -23.64 9.20 14.55
CA SER A 50 -22.18 9.17 14.70
C SER A 50 -21.74 9.83 16.02
N ASP A 51 -20.76 9.23 16.69
CA ASP A 51 -20.15 9.81 17.90
C ASP A 51 -19.29 11.05 17.59
N PHE A 52 -18.93 11.26 16.32
CA PHE A 52 -18.13 12.40 15.87
C PHE A 52 -18.89 13.25 14.87
N ILE A 53 -18.81 14.58 15.05
CA ILE A 53 -19.47 15.57 14.20
C ILE A 53 -18.51 16.39 13.35
N ASP A 54 -17.22 16.39 13.68
CA ASP A 54 -16.16 17.01 12.88
C ASP A 54 -14.84 16.24 13.02
N ALA A 55 -14.06 16.27 11.96
CA ALA A 55 -12.70 15.75 11.94
C ALA A 55 -11.84 16.61 11.01
N LYS A 56 -10.73 17.09 11.52
CA LYS A 56 -9.77 17.86 10.76
C LYS A 56 -8.35 17.49 11.17
N GLY A 57 -7.45 17.55 10.23
CA GLY A 57 -6.05 17.22 10.52
C GLY A 57 -5.16 17.37 9.31
N ASN A 58 -3.94 16.91 9.48
CA ASN A 58 -2.95 16.88 8.41
C ASN A 58 -2.06 15.66 8.53
N VAL A 59 -1.55 15.21 7.39
CA VAL A 59 -0.52 14.19 7.28
C VAL A 59 0.65 14.79 6.52
N SER A 60 1.84 14.61 7.04
CA SER A 60 3.09 14.84 6.30
C SER A 60 3.79 13.53 6.08
N GLN A 61 4.28 13.30 4.88
CA GLN A 61 5.02 12.12 4.49
C GLN A 61 6.30 12.51 3.79
N VAL A 62 7.38 11.86 4.14
CA VAL A 62 8.69 12.02 3.52
C VAL A 62 9.22 10.64 3.18
N ILE A 63 9.56 10.42 1.91
CA ILE A 63 10.21 9.21 1.42
C ILE A 63 11.54 9.63 0.82
N GLU A 64 12.63 9.04 1.29
CA GLU A 64 13.98 9.37 0.87
C GLU A 64 14.78 8.12 0.57
N LEU A 65 15.57 8.18 -0.50
CA LEU A 65 16.56 7.17 -0.82
C LEU A 65 17.84 7.45 -0.03
N THR A 66 18.35 6.45 0.66
CA THR A 66 19.61 6.46 1.36
C THR A 66 20.62 5.51 0.69
N CYS A 67 21.87 5.48 1.13
CA CYS A 67 22.90 4.62 0.53
C CYS A 67 22.56 3.11 0.59
N ASN A 68 21.75 2.69 1.55
CA ASN A 68 21.47 1.27 1.84
C ASN A 68 19.97 0.93 1.84
N GLY A 69 19.12 1.84 1.40
CA GLY A 69 17.69 1.58 1.30
C GLY A 69 16.84 2.83 1.32
N TRP A 70 15.58 2.65 1.60
CA TRP A 70 14.57 3.71 1.66
C TRP A 70 14.19 4.03 3.10
N THR A 71 14.04 5.29 3.39
CA THR A 71 13.44 5.75 4.65
C THR A 71 12.08 6.38 4.38
N MET A 72 11.15 6.13 5.28
CA MET A 72 9.83 6.74 5.30
C MET A 72 9.61 7.39 6.66
N SER A 73 9.16 8.63 6.67
CA SER A 73 8.71 9.33 7.87
C SER A 73 7.32 9.90 7.63
N GLN A 74 6.39 9.55 8.50
CA GLN A 74 5.02 10.03 8.44
C GLN A 74 4.61 10.62 9.79
N LYS A 75 3.92 11.75 9.76
CA LYS A 75 3.32 12.38 10.93
C LYS A 75 1.87 12.67 10.63
N LEU A 76 1.00 12.23 11.52
CA LEU A 76 -0.42 12.53 11.51
C LEU A 76 -0.74 13.41 12.72
N HIS A 77 -1.46 14.48 12.48
CA HIS A 77 -2.17 15.25 13.49
C HIS A 77 -3.66 15.23 13.15
N LEU A 78 -4.47 14.75 14.06
CA LEU A 78 -5.91 14.61 13.87
C LEU A 78 -6.65 15.17 15.09
N SER A 79 -7.58 16.08 14.85
CA SER A 79 -8.53 16.59 15.83
C SER A 79 -9.92 16.10 15.47
N LEU A 80 -10.58 15.45 16.38
CA LEU A 80 -11.95 14.93 16.28
C LEU A 80 -12.83 15.70 17.24
N THR A 81 -13.99 16.15 16.78
CA THR A 81 -15.02 16.75 17.65
C THR A 81 -16.13 15.74 17.85
N THR A 82 -16.42 15.42 19.11
CA THR A 82 -17.51 14.51 19.48
C THR A 82 -18.88 15.18 19.36
N SER A 83 -19.93 14.39 19.35
CA SER A 83 -21.32 14.89 19.38
C SER A 83 -21.62 15.74 20.61
N ASP A 84 -20.92 15.52 21.73
CA ASP A 84 -21.05 16.30 22.97
C ASP A 84 -20.24 17.61 22.95
N GLY A 85 -19.44 17.81 21.88
CA GLY A 85 -18.63 19.02 21.70
C GLY A 85 -17.21 18.92 22.25
N ASP A 86 -16.82 17.78 22.77
CA ASP A 86 -15.45 17.55 23.24
C ASP A 86 -14.48 17.37 22.06
N GLU A 87 -13.25 17.83 22.24
CA GLU A 87 -12.19 17.67 21.25
C GLU A 87 -11.23 16.56 21.68
N VAL A 88 -11.00 15.60 20.78
CA VAL A 88 -10.02 14.53 20.93
C VAL A 88 -8.90 14.75 19.92
N VAL A 89 -7.69 14.97 20.41
CA VAL A 89 -6.51 15.17 19.56
C VAL A 89 -5.65 13.91 19.56
N GLN A 90 -5.29 13.46 18.36
CA GLN A 90 -4.38 12.36 18.15
C GLN A 90 -3.16 12.79 17.34
N ASN A 91 -1.99 12.41 17.81
CA ASN A 91 -0.73 12.60 17.12
C ASN A 91 -0.09 11.24 16.90
N LEU A 92 0.19 10.89 15.66
CA LEU A 92 0.88 9.65 15.31
C LEU A 92 2.15 9.99 14.54
N ARG A 93 3.24 9.35 14.92
CA ARG A 93 4.50 9.38 14.18
C ARG A 93 4.87 7.97 13.79
N PHE A 94 5.18 7.80 12.53
CA PHE A 94 5.67 6.56 11.95
C PHE A 94 7.01 6.83 11.26
N THR A 95 7.97 5.95 11.49
CA THR A 95 9.23 5.91 10.75
C THR A 95 9.50 4.49 10.30
N GLY A 96 9.90 4.33 9.04
CA GLY A 96 10.22 3.04 8.46
C GLY A 96 11.53 3.10 7.70
N TRP A 97 12.17 1.97 7.57
CA TRP A 97 13.32 1.75 6.71
C TRP A 97 13.18 0.41 6.02
N GLU A 98 13.46 0.40 4.72
CA GLU A 98 13.48 -0.79 3.88
C GLU A 98 14.82 -0.88 3.16
N SER A 99 15.45 -2.07 3.19
CA SER A 99 16.70 -2.28 2.47
C SER A 99 16.49 -2.16 0.96
N ALA A 100 17.56 -1.77 0.23
CA ALA A 100 17.49 -1.57 -1.23
C ALA A 100 17.00 -2.81 -2.00
N ASP A 101 17.28 -4.00 -1.50
CA ASP A 101 16.85 -5.29 -2.07
C ASP A 101 15.45 -5.74 -1.61
N GLY A 102 14.77 -4.95 -0.75
CA GLY A 102 13.45 -5.28 -0.20
C GLY A 102 13.43 -6.46 0.78
N SER A 103 14.61 -6.98 1.18
CA SER A 103 14.70 -8.18 2.03
C SER A 103 14.52 -7.89 3.53
N ARG A 104 14.69 -6.64 3.96
CA ARG A 104 14.60 -6.21 5.35
C ARG A 104 13.77 -4.97 5.49
N TYR A 105 12.96 -4.95 6.53
CA TYR A 105 12.10 -3.82 6.88
C TYR A 105 12.10 -3.61 8.39
N ASN A 106 12.29 -2.37 8.83
CA ASN A 106 12.19 -1.96 10.22
C ASN A 106 11.23 -0.78 10.33
N PHE A 107 10.42 -0.76 11.36
CA PHE A 107 9.54 0.39 11.61
C PHE A 107 9.40 0.68 13.10
N PHE A 108 9.05 1.92 13.39
CA PHE A 108 8.71 2.41 14.71
C PHE A 108 7.48 3.33 14.61
N ALA A 109 6.52 3.15 15.51
CA ALA A 109 5.36 4.00 15.63
C ALA A 109 5.19 4.48 17.06
N SER A 110 4.79 5.74 17.23
CA SER A 110 4.48 6.36 18.53
C SER A 110 3.33 7.36 18.40
N ASN A 111 2.62 7.53 19.46
CA ASN A 111 1.59 8.56 19.66
C ASN A 111 1.92 9.42 20.89
#